data_1c5d94513abade5001a72ad8f6cecfb7
#
_entry.id   1c5d94513abade5001a72ad8f6cecfb7
#
_cell.length_a   1.000
_cell.length_b   1.000
_cell.length_c   1.000
_cell.angle_alpha   90.00
_cell.angle_beta   90.00
_cell.angle_gamma   90.00
#
_symmetry.space_group_name_H-M   'P 1'
#
loop_
_entity.id
_entity.type
_entity.pdbx_description
1 polymer ?
#
loop_
_entity_poly.entity_id
_entity_poly.type
_entity_poly.pdbx_seq_one_letter_code
_entity_poly.pdbx_strand_id
1 'polypeptide(L)'
;NLQALIDAAATGGPFAIRAVISNRPGVHGLERAAAAGIPTAVVDHTGFPDRDSFDAALADEIDTYAPQLVVLAGFMRILTAAFVNRFAGRMLNIHPSLLPAFQGLHTHRRALQAGVDEHGASVHFVTGELDGGPVIAQARVPVCDGDTESVLAARVLQREHKLLPQVVTWYAQGKLALRGERVWFDGAPLQAPIQC
;
A
#
# COMPACT_ATOMS: atom_id res chain seq x y z
N ASN A 1 -1.96 -8.99 -0.68
CA ASN A 1 -2.44 -7.78 0.00
C ASN A 1 -3.93 -7.51 -0.27
N LEU A 2 -4.38 -7.45 -1.53
CA LEU A 2 -5.80 -7.21 -1.82
C LEU A 2 -6.72 -8.27 -1.16
N GLN A 3 -6.39 -9.57 -1.27
CA GLN A 3 -7.19 -10.62 -0.64
C GLN A 3 -7.31 -10.44 0.87
N ALA A 4 -6.21 -10.07 1.53
CA ALA A 4 -6.21 -9.83 2.97
C ALA A 4 -7.14 -8.67 3.37
N LEU A 5 -7.24 -7.62 2.55
CA LEU A 5 -8.21 -6.54 2.75
C LEU A 5 -9.65 -7.00 2.51
N ILE A 6 -9.90 -7.80 1.48
CA ILE A 6 -11.22 -8.38 1.20
C ILE A 6 -11.68 -9.24 2.38
N ASP A 7 -10.81 -10.11 2.87
CA ASP A 7 -11.12 -11.01 3.99
C ASP A 7 -11.38 -10.22 5.28
N ALA A 8 -10.58 -9.19 5.56
CA ALA A 8 -10.78 -8.34 6.72
C ALA A 8 -12.10 -7.56 6.66
N ALA A 9 -12.48 -7.05 5.49
CA ALA A 9 -13.76 -6.38 5.30
C ALA A 9 -14.94 -7.36 5.46
N ALA A 10 -14.83 -8.58 4.92
CA ALA A 10 -15.88 -9.61 4.99
C ALA A 10 -16.09 -10.14 6.41
N THR A 11 -15.05 -10.15 7.26
CA THR A 11 -15.11 -10.62 8.65
C THR A 11 -15.54 -9.55 9.66
N GLY A 12 -16.11 -8.44 9.21
CA GLY A 12 -16.64 -7.39 10.07
C GLY A 12 -15.64 -6.29 10.40
N GLY A 13 -14.62 -6.10 9.59
CA GLY A 13 -13.74 -4.94 9.68
C GLY A 13 -14.53 -3.61 9.58
N PRO A 14 -14.02 -2.52 10.16
CA PRO A 14 -14.72 -1.23 10.22
C PRO A 14 -14.67 -0.46 8.90
N PHE A 15 -14.39 -1.12 7.78
CA PHE A 15 -14.30 -0.52 6.47
C PHE A 15 -14.97 -1.41 5.39
N ALA A 16 -15.35 -0.78 4.29
CA ALA A 16 -15.83 -1.47 3.09
C ALA A 16 -14.99 -1.07 1.88
N ILE A 17 -14.68 -2.03 1.02
CA ILE A 17 -13.98 -1.77 -0.23
C ILE A 17 -15.00 -1.27 -1.24
N ARG A 18 -14.87 -0.01 -1.69
CA ARG A 18 -15.80 0.65 -2.61
C ARG A 18 -15.59 0.20 -4.05
N ALA A 19 -14.34 0.00 -4.43
CA ALA A 19 -13.94 -0.52 -5.75
C ALA A 19 -12.51 -1.05 -5.71
N VAL A 20 -12.18 -1.88 -6.70
CA VAL A 20 -10.80 -2.26 -7.04
C VAL A 20 -10.53 -1.80 -8.47
N ILE A 21 -9.53 -0.95 -8.62
CA ILE A 21 -9.16 -0.35 -9.90
C ILE A 21 -7.78 -0.86 -10.32
N SER A 22 -7.64 -1.27 -11.55
CA SER A 22 -6.37 -1.71 -12.11
C SER A 22 -5.97 -0.88 -13.32
N ASN A 23 -4.67 -0.69 -13.50
CA ASN A 23 -4.11 -0.07 -14.71
C ASN A 23 -3.85 -1.07 -15.85
N ARG A 24 -4.30 -2.32 -15.66
CA ARG A 24 -4.23 -3.38 -16.67
C ARG A 24 -5.48 -4.26 -16.61
N PRO A 25 -6.05 -4.66 -17.76
CA PRO A 25 -7.12 -5.64 -17.78
C PRO A 25 -6.61 -7.05 -17.41
N GLY A 26 -7.55 -7.94 -17.07
CA GLY A 26 -7.30 -9.38 -16.90
C GLY A 26 -6.35 -9.76 -15.77
N VAL A 27 -6.16 -8.90 -14.77
CA VAL A 27 -5.31 -9.21 -13.62
C VAL A 27 -6.11 -9.93 -12.53
N HIS A 28 -5.50 -10.88 -11.83
CA HIS A 28 -6.13 -11.64 -10.73
C HIS A 28 -6.75 -10.77 -9.63
N GLY A 29 -6.27 -9.54 -9.44
CA GLY A 29 -6.87 -8.61 -8.49
C GLY A 29 -8.32 -8.27 -8.82
N LEU A 30 -8.65 -8.08 -10.10
CA LEU A 30 -10.02 -7.81 -10.56
C LEU A 30 -10.93 -9.05 -10.41
N GLU A 31 -10.41 -10.23 -10.71
CA GLU A 31 -11.13 -11.50 -10.54
C GLU A 31 -11.50 -11.73 -9.07
N ARG A 32 -10.56 -11.51 -8.14
CA ARG A 32 -10.79 -11.62 -6.69
C ARG A 32 -11.84 -10.62 -6.21
N ALA A 33 -11.79 -9.37 -6.68
CA ALA A 33 -12.76 -8.36 -6.33
C ALA A 33 -14.15 -8.70 -6.84
N ALA A 34 -14.26 -9.13 -8.11
CA ALA A 34 -15.52 -9.56 -8.72
C ALA A 34 -16.14 -10.76 -7.98
N ALA A 35 -15.32 -11.76 -7.61
CA ALA A 35 -15.74 -12.92 -6.83
C ALA A 35 -16.26 -12.55 -5.43
N ALA A 36 -15.79 -11.44 -4.87
CA ALA A 36 -16.27 -10.88 -3.61
C ALA A 36 -17.43 -9.87 -3.77
N GLY A 37 -17.96 -9.70 -4.97
CA GLY A 37 -19.04 -8.73 -5.25
C GLY A 37 -18.61 -7.26 -5.17
N ILE A 38 -17.30 -6.98 -5.24
CA ILE A 38 -16.76 -5.63 -5.18
C ILE A 38 -16.70 -5.04 -6.59
N PRO A 39 -17.18 -3.80 -6.80
CA PRO A 39 -17.06 -3.10 -8.08
C PRO A 39 -15.63 -3.07 -8.60
N THR A 40 -15.44 -3.26 -9.89
CA THR A 40 -14.13 -3.25 -10.53
C THR A 40 -14.11 -2.26 -11.70
N ALA A 41 -12.98 -1.60 -11.88
CA ALA A 41 -12.72 -0.74 -13.02
C ALA A 41 -11.30 -0.96 -13.59
N VAL A 42 -11.14 -0.65 -14.87
CA VAL A 42 -9.84 -0.67 -15.55
C VAL A 42 -9.60 0.69 -16.19
N VAL A 43 -8.52 1.34 -15.79
CA VAL A 43 -7.98 2.51 -16.48
C VAL A 43 -6.68 2.04 -17.13
N ASP A 44 -6.76 1.56 -18.37
CA ASP A 44 -5.60 0.99 -19.05
C ASP A 44 -4.59 2.08 -19.42
N HIS A 45 -3.44 2.04 -18.75
CA HIS A 45 -2.39 3.03 -18.94
C HIS A 45 -1.80 3.08 -20.34
N THR A 46 -1.98 2.03 -21.14
CA THR A 46 -1.50 1.99 -22.53
C THR A 46 -2.36 2.82 -23.48
N GLY A 47 -3.57 3.20 -23.06
CA GLY A 47 -4.48 4.06 -23.81
C GLY A 47 -4.19 5.55 -23.67
N PHE A 48 -3.16 5.95 -22.92
CA PHE A 48 -2.84 7.36 -22.66
C PHE A 48 -1.48 7.75 -23.26
N PRO A 49 -1.35 8.97 -23.80
CA PRO A 49 -0.11 9.43 -24.43
C PRO A 49 1.01 9.66 -23.41
N ASP A 50 0.66 10.00 -22.17
CA ASP A 50 1.60 10.33 -21.12
C ASP A 50 1.07 9.94 -19.72
N ARG A 51 1.93 10.11 -18.72
CA ARG A 51 1.61 9.79 -17.33
C ARG A 51 0.59 10.76 -16.72
N ASP A 52 0.65 12.04 -17.08
CA ASP A 52 -0.22 13.05 -16.49
C ASP A 52 -1.68 12.82 -16.89
N SER A 53 -1.94 12.53 -18.18
CA SER A 53 -3.29 12.19 -18.66
C SER A 53 -3.82 10.88 -18.08
N PHE A 54 -2.96 9.87 -17.92
CA PHE A 54 -3.34 8.61 -17.26
C PHE A 54 -3.69 8.84 -15.79
N ASP A 55 -2.84 9.54 -15.04
CA ASP A 55 -3.05 9.78 -13.62
C ASP A 55 -4.29 10.65 -13.38
N ALA A 56 -4.58 11.63 -14.25
CA ALA A 56 -5.80 12.40 -14.20
C ALA A 56 -7.04 11.52 -14.37
N ALA A 57 -7.06 10.67 -15.39
CA ALA A 57 -8.16 9.73 -15.65
C ALA A 57 -8.32 8.72 -14.50
N LEU A 58 -7.21 8.21 -13.95
CA LEU A 58 -7.23 7.31 -12.79
C LEU A 58 -7.82 8.00 -11.56
N ALA A 59 -7.45 9.26 -11.33
CA ALA A 59 -7.97 10.03 -10.21
C ALA A 59 -9.47 10.32 -10.36
N ASP A 60 -9.94 10.63 -11.56
CA ASP A 60 -11.36 10.84 -11.86
C ASP A 60 -12.15 9.55 -11.65
N GLU A 61 -11.64 8.41 -12.11
CA GLU A 61 -12.27 7.11 -11.86
C GLU A 61 -12.36 6.79 -10.37
N ILE A 62 -11.29 7.03 -9.59
CA ILE A 62 -11.31 6.84 -8.14
C ILE A 62 -12.38 7.69 -7.48
N ASP A 63 -12.51 8.96 -7.86
CA ASP A 63 -13.47 9.87 -7.25
C ASP A 63 -14.93 9.51 -7.55
N THR A 64 -15.24 8.75 -8.62
CA THR A 64 -16.59 8.22 -8.88
C THR A 64 -17.10 7.36 -7.73
N TYR A 65 -16.22 6.69 -7.01
CA TYR A 65 -16.54 5.85 -5.85
C TYR A 65 -16.54 6.60 -4.52
N ALA A 66 -16.15 7.89 -4.51
CA ALA A 66 -16.04 8.75 -3.33
C ALA A 66 -15.35 8.07 -2.13
N PRO A 67 -14.14 7.51 -2.28
CA PRO A 67 -13.47 6.79 -1.20
C PRO A 67 -12.92 7.76 -0.15
N GLN A 68 -12.96 7.34 1.10
CA GLN A 68 -12.29 8.03 2.20
C GLN A 68 -10.78 7.71 2.25
N LEU A 69 -10.38 6.57 1.71
CA LEU A 69 -9.00 6.10 1.68
C LEU A 69 -8.71 5.43 0.34
N VAL A 70 -7.56 5.73 -0.23
CA VAL A 70 -6.98 5.02 -1.37
C VAL A 70 -5.84 4.14 -0.87
N VAL A 71 -5.81 2.87 -1.26
CA VAL A 71 -4.76 1.93 -0.87
C VAL A 71 -4.06 1.42 -2.11
N LEU A 72 -2.76 1.64 -2.19
CA LEU A 72 -1.90 1.08 -3.22
C LEU A 72 -1.44 -0.32 -2.77
N ALA A 73 -1.85 -1.34 -3.53
CA ALA A 73 -1.51 -2.73 -3.25
C ALA A 73 -0.93 -3.37 -4.51
N GLY A 74 0.39 -3.38 -4.63
CA GLY A 74 1.08 -3.86 -5.83
C GLY A 74 1.00 -2.90 -7.02
N PHE A 75 0.78 -1.63 -6.78
CA PHE A 75 0.82 -0.60 -7.81
C PHE A 75 2.26 -0.19 -8.09
N MET A 76 2.73 -0.40 -9.33
CA MET A 76 4.15 -0.31 -9.70
C MET A 76 4.50 0.92 -10.55
N ARG A 77 3.63 1.93 -10.58
CA ARG A 77 3.87 3.15 -11.34
C ARG A 77 4.17 4.32 -10.41
N ILE A 78 5.03 5.22 -10.86
CA ILE A 78 5.29 6.48 -10.15
C ILE A 78 4.12 7.43 -10.46
N LEU A 79 3.45 7.88 -9.43
CA LEU A 79 2.33 8.81 -9.51
C LEU A 79 2.83 10.25 -9.67
N THR A 80 2.05 11.06 -10.37
CA THR A 80 2.35 12.50 -10.53
C THR A 80 2.07 13.27 -9.24
N ALA A 81 2.69 14.42 -9.10
CA ALA A 81 2.44 15.30 -7.95
C ALA A 81 0.96 15.74 -7.87
N ALA A 82 0.32 15.96 -9.02
CA ALA A 82 -1.10 16.32 -9.08
C ALA A 82 -1.98 15.22 -8.50
N PHE A 83 -1.73 13.96 -8.88
CA PHE A 83 -2.45 12.80 -8.33
C PHE A 83 -2.22 12.67 -6.82
N VAL A 84 -0.97 12.71 -6.38
CA VAL A 84 -0.62 12.58 -4.95
C VAL A 84 -1.27 13.68 -4.12
N ASN A 85 -1.26 14.92 -4.59
CA ASN A 85 -1.88 16.05 -3.91
C ASN A 85 -3.42 15.92 -3.79
N ARG A 86 -4.08 15.34 -4.82
CA ARG A 86 -5.55 15.11 -4.80
C ARG A 86 -5.96 14.15 -3.69
N PHE A 87 -5.10 13.19 -3.34
CA PHE A 87 -5.33 12.20 -2.31
C PHE A 87 -4.44 12.37 -1.07
N ALA A 88 -3.86 13.54 -0.89
CA ALA A 88 -2.95 13.81 0.23
C ALA A 88 -3.60 13.51 1.59
N GLY A 89 -2.88 12.81 2.46
CA GLY A 89 -3.36 12.39 3.79
C GLY A 89 -4.40 11.27 3.80
N ARG A 90 -4.84 10.79 2.63
CA ARG A 90 -5.79 9.68 2.48
C ARG A 90 -5.36 8.65 1.43
N MET A 91 -4.06 8.47 1.28
CA MET A 91 -3.49 7.45 0.39
C MET A 91 -2.37 6.69 1.12
N LEU A 92 -2.49 5.37 1.16
CA LEU A 92 -1.55 4.45 1.80
C LEU A 92 -0.90 3.54 0.77
N ASN A 93 0.36 3.20 1.03
CA ASN A 93 1.08 2.16 0.29
C ASN A 93 1.68 1.16 1.26
N ILE A 94 1.76 -0.10 0.84
CA ILE A 94 2.57 -1.11 1.49
C ILE A 94 3.82 -1.38 0.67
N HIS A 95 4.98 -1.29 1.32
CA HIS A 95 6.28 -1.47 0.70
C HIS A 95 7.02 -2.62 1.37
N PRO A 96 7.57 -3.59 0.60
CA PRO A 96 8.19 -4.80 1.16
C PRO A 96 9.63 -4.54 1.63
N SER A 97 9.82 -3.55 2.49
CA SER A 97 11.07 -3.30 3.23
C SER A 97 10.82 -2.55 4.52
N LEU A 98 11.83 -2.48 5.38
CA LEU A 98 11.85 -1.63 6.57
C LEU A 98 12.31 -0.22 6.17
N LEU A 99 11.37 0.61 5.67
CA LEU A 99 11.68 1.98 5.28
C LEU A 99 12.35 2.78 6.41
N PRO A 100 13.33 3.65 6.12
CA PRO A 100 13.72 4.14 4.79
C PRO A 100 14.68 3.22 4.01
N ALA A 101 15.01 2.02 4.53
CA ALA A 101 15.90 1.11 3.82
C ALA A 101 15.21 0.49 2.59
N PHE A 102 15.97 0.30 1.53
CA PHE A 102 15.55 -0.41 0.31
C PHE A 102 14.27 0.17 -0.35
N GLN A 103 14.16 1.50 -0.46
CA GLN A 103 13.15 2.15 -1.29
C GLN A 103 13.22 1.66 -2.75
N GLY A 104 12.10 1.65 -3.47
CA GLY A 104 12.02 1.24 -4.87
C GLY A 104 11.99 -0.29 -5.04
N LEU A 105 12.47 -0.76 -6.18
CA LEU A 105 12.32 -2.15 -6.62
C LEU A 105 13.35 -3.11 -6.02
N HIS A 106 13.07 -4.43 -6.14
CA HIS A 106 13.97 -5.53 -5.80
C HIS A 106 14.43 -5.54 -4.34
N THR A 107 13.57 -5.18 -3.42
CA THR A 107 13.89 -5.01 -2.00
C THR A 107 14.49 -6.25 -1.36
N HIS A 108 13.90 -7.43 -1.59
CA HIS A 108 14.37 -8.70 -1.02
C HIS A 108 15.77 -9.07 -1.52
N ARG A 109 16.02 -8.94 -2.84
CA ARG A 109 17.35 -9.18 -3.42
C ARG A 109 18.39 -8.24 -2.83
N ARG A 110 18.03 -6.95 -2.72
CA ARG A 110 18.95 -5.92 -2.17
C ARG A 110 19.22 -6.16 -0.68
N ALA A 111 18.23 -6.61 0.08
CA ALA A 111 18.41 -6.98 1.48
C ALA A 111 19.37 -8.17 1.65
N LEU A 112 19.19 -9.23 0.86
CA LEU A 112 20.10 -10.38 0.85
C LEU A 112 21.52 -9.99 0.44
N GLN A 113 21.67 -9.17 -0.59
CA GLN A 113 22.98 -8.69 -1.06
C GLN A 113 23.69 -7.81 -0.03
N ALA A 114 22.92 -7.06 0.76
CA ALA A 114 23.44 -6.21 1.83
C ALA A 114 23.81 -6.98 3.11
N GLY A 115 23.43 -8.26 3.20
CA GLY A 115 23.73 -9.10 4.37
C GLY A 115 23.09 -8.59 5.65
N VAL A 116 21.88 -8.03 5.58
CA VAL A 116 21.17 -7.56 6.77
C VAL A 116 20.56 -8.72 7.54
N ASP A 117 20.51 -8.62 8.86
CA ASP A 117 19.93 -9.66 9.73
C ASP A 117 18.40 -9.62 9.75
N GLU A 118 17.81 -8.44 9.44
CA GLU A 118 16.37 -8.22 9.44
C GLU A 118 15.89 -7.55 8.15
N HIS A 119 14.70 -7.92 7.74
CA HIS A 119 13.95 -7.30 6.65
C HIS A 119 12.48 -7.17 7.06
N GLY A 120 11.58 -6.78 6.15
CA GLY A 120 10.17 -6.70 6.51
C GLY A 120 9.32 -5.91 5.55
N ALA A 121 8.24 -5.34 6.08
CA ALA A 121 7.33 -4.49 5.34
C ALA A 121 7.00 -3.21 6.12
N SER A 122 6.66 -2.16 5.39
CA SER A 122 6.22 -0.87 5.93
C SER A 122 4.91 -0.45 5.27
N VAL A 123 3.97 0.06 6.07
CA VAL A 123 2.83 0.83 5.55
C VAL A 123 3.10 2.30 5.85
N HIS A 124 2.96 3.14 4.82
CA HIS A 124 3.25 4.56 4.91
C HIS A 124 2.18 5.39 4.17
N PHE A 125 2.05 6.65 4.51
CA PHE A 125 1.33 7.61 3.68
C PHE A 125 2.12 7.88 2.40
N VAL A 126 1.40 7.96 1.28
CA VAL A 126 2.03 8.28 0.00
C VAL A 126 2.22 9.79 -0.11
N THR A 127 3.42 10.18 -0.52
CA THR A 127 3.82 11.56 -0.81
C THR A 127 4.41 11.64 -2.22
N GLY A 128 4.86 12.81 -2.64
CA GLY A 128 5.54 12.98 -3.94
C GLY A 128 6.91 12.29 -4.02
N GLU A 129 7.46 11.87 -2.90
CA GLU A 129 8.75 11.17 -2.81
C GLU A 129 8.53 9.66 -2.87
N LEU A 130 9.26 8.97 -3.74
CA LEU A 130 9.13 7.52 -3.93
C LEU A 130 9.46 6.77 -2.63
N ASP A 131 8.45 6.09 -2.08
CA ASP A 131 8.54 5.37 -0.79
C ASP A 131 9.12 6.22 0.36
N GLY A 132 9.07 7.56 0.23
CA GLY A 132 9.64 8.53 1.18
C GLY A 132 8.63 9.12 2.16
N GLY A 133 7.35 8.77 2.02
CA GLY A 133 6.29 9.30 2.90
C GLY A 133 6.36 8.77 4.32
N PRO A 134 5.71 9.45 5.29
CA PRO A 134 5.76 9.10 6.71
C PRO A 134 5.28 7.67 6.98
N VAL A 135 6.15 6.86 7.61
CA VAL A 135 5.88 5.47 7.93
C VAL A 135 4.97 5.39 9.15
N ILE A 136 3.91 4.59 9.02
CA ILE A 136 2.89 4.38 10.07
C ILE A 136 3.27 3.18 10.92
N ALA A 137 3.47 2.04 10.28
CA ALA A 137 3.74 0.79 10.95
C ALA A 137 4.68 -0.10 10.13
N GLN A 138 5.41 -0.95 10.84
CA GLN A 138 6.36 -1.89 10.25
C GLN A 138 6.19 -3.27 10.87
N ALA A 139 6.41 -4.29 10.05
CA ALA A 139 6.52 -5.66 10.50
C ALA A 139 7.88 -6.23 10.10
N ARG A 140 8.60 -6.79 11.08
CA ARG A 140 9.94 -7.33 10.91
C ARG A 140 9.92 -8.83 10.69
N VAL A 141 10.87 -9.31 9.92
CA VAL A 141 11.17 -10.73 9.74
C VAL A 141 12.68 -10.95 9.79
N PRO A 142 13.18 -12.06 10.33
CA PRO A 142 14.59 -12.40 10.24
C PRO A 142 14.97 -12.73 8.80
N VAL A 143 16.20 -12.39 8.42
CA VAL A 143 16.88 -12.94 7.25
C VAL A 143 17.73 -14.10 7.73
N CYS A 144 17.48 -15.30 7.21
CA CYS A 144 18.16 -16.50 7.65
C CYS A 144 19.26 -16.92 6.66
N ASP A 145 20.29 -17.59 7.17
CA ASP A 145 21.33 -18.16 6.32
C ASP A 145 20.72 -19.08 5.25
N GLY A 146 21.14 -18.89 4.01
CA GLY A 146 20.63 -19.68 2.88
C GLY A 146 19.26 -19.23 2.34
N ASP A 147 18.68 -18.14 2.84
CA ASP A 147 17.46 -17.59 2.26
C ASP A 147 17.66 -17.25 0.78
N THR A 148 16.73 -17.69 -0.04
CA THR A 148 16.58 -17.19 -1.41
C THR A 148 15.66 -15.96 -1.43
N GLU A 149 15.70 -15.18 -2.53
CA GLU A 149 14.80 -14.04 -2.71
C GLU A 149 13.32 -14.45 -2.53
N SER A 150 12.93 -15.61 -3.07
CA SER A 150 11.55 -16.11 -2.98
C SER A 150 11.15 -16.53 -1.56
N VAL A 151 12.06 -17.12 -0.80
CA VAL A 151 11.81 -17.52 0.60
C VAL A 151 11.62 -16.30 1.48
N LEU A 152 12.51 -15.30 1.34
CA LEU A 152 12.40 -14.04 2.07
C LEU A 152 11.12 -13.28 1.68
N ALA A 153 10.81 -13.20 0.37
CA ALA A 153 9.59 -12.56 -0.12
C ALA A 153 8.33 -13.22 0.45
N ALA A 154 8.26 -14.55 0.49
CA ALA A 154 7.12 -15.26 1.07
C ALA A 154 6.96 -14.98 2.57
N ARG A 155 8.07 -14.90 3.31
CA ARG A 155 8.07 -14.57 4.75
C ARG A 155 7.58 -13.15 4.99
N VAL A 156 8.03 -12.17 4.19
CA VAL A 156 7.57 -10.77 4.25
C VAL A 156 6.09 -10.68 3.91
N LEU A 157 5.65 -11.34 2.84
CA LEU A 157 4.26 -11.31 2.38
C LEU A 157 3.27 -11.78 3.48
N GLN A 158 3.65 -12.77 4.27
CA GLN A 158 2.81 -13.21 5.42
C GLN A 158 2.62 -12.10 6.46
N ARG A 159 3.62 -11.23 6.64
CA ARG A 159 3.51 -10.06 7.51
C ARG A 159 2.70 -8.94 6.88
N GLU A 160 2.90 -8.70 5.58
CA GLU A 160 2.10 -7.71 4.84
C GLU A 160 0.60 -7.98 4.94
N HIS A 161 0.19 -9.24 4.82
CA HIS A 161 -1.21 -9.66 4.89
C HIS A 161 -1.87 -9.40 6.24
N LYS A 162 -1.09 -9.18 7.31
CA LYS A 162 -1.57 -8.77 8.63
C LYS A 162 -1.45 -7.26 8.82
N LEU A 163 -0.31 -6.70 8.41
CA LEU A 163 0.03 -5.31 8.63
C LEU A 163 -0.91 -4.35 7.89
N LEU A 164 -1.16 -4.59 6.60
CA LEU A 164 -1.96 -3.67 5.78
C LEU A 164 -3.42 -3.60 6.26
N PRO A 165 -4.16 -4.70 6.48
CA PRO A 165 -5.51 -4.65 7.04
C PRO A 165 -5.57 -3.99 8.41
N GLN A 166 -4.56 -4.18 9.26
CA GLN A 166 -4.49 -3.55 10.56
C GLN A 166 -4.39 -2.03 10.46
N VAL A 167 -3.53 -1.51 9.58
CA VAL A 167 -3.37 -0.06 9.39
C VAL A 167 -4.63 0.55 8.75
N VAL A 168 -5.25 -0.12 7.78
CA VAL A 168 -6.53 0.30 7.18
C VAL A 168 -7.64 0.34 8.24
N THR A 169 -7.66 -0.63 9.16
CA THR A 169 -8.58 -0.65 10.31
C THR A 169 -8.38 0.57 11.20
N TRP A 170 -7.15 0.91 11.55
CA TRP A 170 -6.85 2.11 12.36
C TRP A 170 -7.31 3.40 11.67
N TYR A 171 -7.09 3.49 10.36
CA TYR A 171 -7.56 4.63 9.59
C TYR A 171 -9.10 4.74 9.60
N ALA A 172 -9.79 3.64 9.35
CA ALA A 172 -11.25 3.59 9.36
C ALA A 172 -11.87 3.90 10.73
N GLN A 173 -11.16 3.58 11.81
CA GLN A 173 -11.54 3.93 13.18
C GLN A 173 -11.24 5.39 13.57
N GLY A 174 -10.67 6.18 12.65
CA GLY A 174 -10.27 7.57 12.94
C GLY A 174 -9.06 7.71 13.87
N LYS A 175 -8.35 6.61 14.12
CA LYS A 175 -7.15 6.61 14.98
C LYS A 175 -5.91 7.15 14.28
N LEU A 176 -5.92 7.18 12.94
CA LEU A 176 -4.76 7.50 12.13
C LEU A 176 -5.02 8.76 11.31
N ALA A 177 -4.10 9.71 11.36
CA ALA A 177 -4.14 10.91 10.53
C ALA A 177 -2.72 11.35 10.12
N LEU A 178 -2.62 12.00 8.98
CA LEU A 178 -1.45 12.75 8.57
C LEU A 178 -1.68 14.23 8.87
N ARG A 179 -0.79 14.87 9.63
CA ARG A 179 -0.83 16.32 9.90
C ARG A 179 0.54 16.91 9.58
N GLY A 180 0.59 17.69 8.51
CA GLY A 180 1.85 18.09 7.90
C GLY A 180 2.62 16.84 7.43
N GLU A 181 3.84 16.68 7.88
CA GLU A 181 4.70 15.53 7.55
C GLU A 181 4.74 14.47 8.66
N ARG A 182 3.83 14.53 9.63
CA ARG A 182 3.83 13.61 10.79
C ARG A 182 2.59 12.75 10.83
N VAL A 183 2.81 11.48 11.12
CA VAL A 183 1.74 10.54 11.45
C VAL A 183 1.25 10.83 12.87
N TRP A 184 -0.06 10.90 13.02
CA TRP A 184 -0.74 10.97 14.31
C TRP A 184 -1.51 9.68 14.54
N PHE A 185 -1.39 9.12 15.74
CA PHE A 185 -2.09 7.91 16.15
C PHE A 185 -2.75 8.14 17.53
N ASP A 186 -4.04 7.84 17.64
CA ASP A 186 -4.86 8.08 18.84
C ASP A 186 -4.68 9.50 19.42
N GLY A 187 -4.62 10.51 18.54
CA GLY A 187 -4.55 11.92 18.95
C GLY A 187 -3.15 12.43 19.29
N ALA A 188 -2.10 11.59 19.20
CA ALA A 188 -0.71 11.97 19.48
C ALA A 188 0.20 11.75 18.26
N PRO A 189 1.25 12.58 18.05
CA PRO A 189 2.21 12.36 17.00
C PRO A 189 3.08 11.13 17.30
N LEU A 190 3.23 10.24 16.30
CA LEU A 190 4.14 9.10 16.41
C LEU A 190 5.60 9.59 16.45
N GLN A 191 6.38 9.04 17.36
CA GLN A 191 7.82 9.28 17.45
C GLN A 191 8.62 8.28 16.62
N ALA A 192 8.06 7.10 16.38
CA ALA A 192 8.61 6.04 15.53
C ALA A 192 7.46 5.19 14.97
N PRO A 193 7.67 4.45 13.88
CA PRO A 193 6.68 3.52 13.34
C PRO A 193 6.23 2.47 14.37
N ILE A 194 4.93 2.17 14.39
CA ILE A 194 4.38 1.11 15.22
C ILE A 194 4.94 -0.23 14.77
N GLN A 195 5.45 -1.05 15.69
CA GLN A 195 5.94 -2.40 15.39
C GLN A 195 4.83 -3.42 15.56
N CYS A 196 4.62 -4.28 14.52
CA CYS A 196 3.54 -5.27 14.44
C CYS A 196 4.07 -6.69 14.21
#